data_21664b261ff18d3470c0be619cd3a373
#
_entry.id   21664b261ff18d3470c0be619cd3a373
#
_cell.length_a   1.000
_cell.length_b   1.000
_cell.length_c   1.000
_cell.angle_alpha   90.00
_cell.angle_beta   90.00
_cell.angle_gamma   90.00
#
_symmetry.space_group_name_H-M   'P 1'
#
loop_
_entity.id
_entity.type
_entity.pdbx_description
1 polymer ?
#
loop_
_entity_poly.entity_id
_entity_poly.type
_entity_poly.pdbx_seq_one_letter_code
_entity_poly.pdbx_strand_id
1 'polypeptide(L)'
;MTPPRVTVRNPARRYTIALAESEWVKPLAYLQCDPTVEGAPPEESAMEVLRAGAFVRLREAGAQDREFATIADLRDHLHSRFFVESLAGNRPLLHAACLRRHGRRVLLVGPKNAGKSTLSLALAAAGYAIEGDENVFITMAGVIARPRACRVMRHGART
;
A
#
# COMPACT_ATOMS: atom_id res chain seq x y z
N MET A 1 4.81 27.78 1.73
CA MET A 1 4.72 26.49 2.44
C MET A 1 4.80 25.37 1.41
N THR A 2 5.65 24.37 1.63
CA THR A 2 5.72 23.21 0.75
C THR A 2 4.47 22.34 0.95
N PRO A 3 3.80 21.90 -0.12
CA PRO A 3 2.61 21.06 0.00
C PRO A 3 2.96 19.72 0.68
N PRO A 4 2.06 19.17 1.50
CA PRO A 4 2.24 17.84 2.07
C PRO A 4 2.36 16.79 0.97
N ARG A 5 3.15 15.74 1.21
CA ARG A 5 3.44 14.70 0.23
C ARG A 5 3.30 13.31 0.82
N VAL A 6 2.85 12.39 -0.02
CA VAL A 6 2.84 10.95 0.28
C VAL A 6 3.69 10.26 -0.77
N THR A 7 4.63 9.44 -0.34
CA THR A 7 5.46 8.65 -1.25
C THR A 7 4.97 7.21 -1.25
N VAL A 8 4.67 6.71 -2.43
CA VAL A 8 4.26 5.31 -2.65
C VAL A 8 5.31 4.63 -3.50
N ARG A 9 5.79 3.49 -3.06
CA ARG A 9 6.78 2.71 -3.78
C ARG A 9 6.20 1.36 -4.16
N ASN A 10 6.20 1.04 -5.44
CA ASN A 10 5.96 -0.31 -5.91
C ASN A 10 7.24 -0.88 -6.56
N PRO A 11 7.29 -2.17 -6.91
CA PRO A 11 8.50 -2.75 -7.49
C PRO A 11 8.97 -2.12 -8.81
N ALA A 12 8.09 -1.42 -9.53
CA ALA A 12 8.39 -0.81 -10.83
C ALA A 12 8.63 0.69 -10.74
N ARG A 13 7.92 1.39 -9.83
CA ARG A 13 7.89 2.86 -9.78
C ARG A 13 7.85 3.41 -8.36
N ARG A 14 8.36 4.64 -8.23
CA ARG A 14 8.14 5.49 -7.06
C ARG A 14 7.19 6.61 -7.45
N TYR A 15 6.12 6.77 -6.71
CA TYR A 15 5.17 7.87 -6.87
C TYR A 15 5.36 8.88 -5.76
N THR A 16 5.51 10.14 -6.11
CA THR A 16 5.43 11.27 -5.18
C THR A 16 4.12 12.00 -5.42
N ILE A 17 3.22 11.92 -4.45
CA ILE A 17 1.87 12.48 -4.52
C ILE A 17 1.84 13.76 -3.68
N ALA A 18 1.80 14.92 -4.34
CA ALA A 18 1.59 16.20 -3.69
C ALA A 18 0.11 16.40 -3.39
N LEU A 19 -0.21 16.89 -2.20
CA LEU A 19 -1.58 17.03 -1.72
C LEU A 19 -1.90 18.51 -1.50
N ALA A 20 -3.06 18.96 -1.98
CA ALA A 20 -3.53 20.31 -1.70
C ALA A 20 -3.91 20.50 -0.21
N GLU A 21 -4.29 19.42 0.47
CA GLU A 21 -4.78 19.45 1.84
C GLU A 21 -4.03 18.47 2.75
N SER A 22 -3.63 18.94 3.93
CA SER A 22 -2.88 18.13 4.90
C SER A 22 -3.71 16.99 5.50
N GLU A 23 -5.02 17.15 5.58
CA GLU A 23 -5.94 16.12 6.09
C GLU A 23 -5.96 14.86 5.22
N TRP A 24 -5.59 14.96 3.93
CA TRP A 24 -5.53 13.84 3.01
C TRP A 24 -4.29 12.95 3.19
N VAL A 25 -3.30 13.40 3.96
CA VAL A 25 -2.12 12.59 4.26
C VAL A 25 -2.51 11.27 4.93
N LYS A 26 -3.35 11.34 5.96
CA LYS A 26 -3.74 10.15 6.74
C LYS A 26 -4.48 9.09 5.91
N PRO A 27 -5.53 9.40 5.13
CA PRO A 27 -6.17 8.44 4.23
C PRO A 27 -5.22 7.83 3.20
N LEU A 28 -4.30 8.64 2.64
CA LEU A 28 -3.39 8.19 1.60
C LEU A 28 -2.11 7.53 2.14
N ALA A 29 -1.75 7.77 3.39
CA ALA A 29 -0.64 7.06 4.05
C ALA A 29 -0.83 5.53 4.06
N TYR A 30 -2.06 5.06 3.96
CA TYR A 30 -2.39 3.65 3.74
C TYR A 30 -1.76 3.07 2.46
N LEU A 31 -1.48 3.91 1.46
CA LEU A 31 -0.84 3.52 0.21
C LEU A 31 0.70 3.48 0.33
N GLN A 32 1.25 4.08 1.39
CA GLN A 32 2.69 4.07 1.60
C GLN A 32 3.16 2.64 1.73
N CYS A 33 3.94 2.24 0.75
CA CYS A 33 4.70 1.01 0.77
C CYS A 33 6.16 1.40 0.70
N ASP A 34 6.94 1.02 1.67
CA ASP A 34 8.39 1.09 1.59
C ASP A 34 8.94 -0.34 1.44
N PRO A 35 8.83 -0.93 0.25
CA PRO A 35 9.59 -2.12 -0.02
C PRO A 35 11.03 -1.66 -0.12
N THR A 36 11.88 -2.07 0.78
CA THR A 36 13.32 -2.06 0.59
C THR A 36 13.63 -2.99 -0.58
N VAL A 37 13.47 -2.49 -1.79
CA VAL A 37 13.88 -3.19 -3.00
C VAL A 37 15.35 -2.83 -3.20
N GLU A 38 16.22 -3.77 -2.92
CA GLU A 38 17.60 -3.71 -3.40
C GLU A 38 17.54 -3.79 -4.92
N GLY A 39 18.05 -2.76 -5.60
CA GLY A 39 18.09 -2.71 -7.06
C GLY A 39 18.15 -1.28 -7.59
N ALA A 40 18.19 -1.16 -8.93
CA ALA A 40 18.18 0.12 -9.62
C ALA A 40 17.02 1.03 -9.11
N PRO A 41 17.24 2.35 -9.01
CA PRO A 41 16.20 3.26 -8.59
C PRO A 41 14.98 3.09 -9.50
N PRO A 42 13.79 2.94 -8.94
CA PRO A 42 12.57 2.81 -9.73
C PRO A 42 12.33 4.13 -10.50
N GLU A 43 11.69 4.01 -11.65
CA GLU A 43 11.20 5.17 -12.39
C GLU A 43 10.35 6.06 -11.47
N GLU A 44 10.59 7.37 -11.48
CA GLU A 44 9.86 8.31 -10.65
C GLU A 44 8.68 8.90 -11.41
N SER A 45 7.53 8.96 -10.76
CA SER A 45 6.33 9.62 -11.26
C SER A 45 5.77 10.58 -10.22
N ALA A 46 5.38 11.76 -10.66
CA ALA A 46 4.75 12.77 -9.84
C ALA A 46 3.24 12.81 -10.09
N MET A 47 2.48 12.93 -9.02
CA MET A 47 1.04 13.13 -9.04
C MET A 47 0.66 14.30 -8.16
N GLU A 48 -0.43 14.95 -8.48
CA GLU A 48 -1.04 16.00 -7.66
C GLU A 48 -2.49 15.63 -7.34
N VAL A 49 -2.86 15.82 -6.10
CA VAL A 49 -4.24 15.69 -5.64
C VAL A 49 -4.74 17.05 -5.23
N LEU A 50 -5.72 17.53 -5.94
CA LEU A 50 -6.26 18.89 -5.87
C LEU A 50 -7.73 18.85 -5.46
N ARG A 51 -8.21 19.93 -4.84
CA ARG A 51 -9.63 20.15 -4.65
C ARG A 51 -10.24 20.78 -5.91
N ALA A 52 -11.33 20.22 -6.40
CA ALA A 52 -12.06 20.71 -7.56
C ALA A 52 -13.56 20.88 -7.18
N GLY A 53 -13.90 21.97 -6.48
CA GLY A 53 -15.22 22.17 -5.89
C GLY A 53 -15.51 21.11 -4.83
N ALA A 54 -16.58 20.32 -5.05
CA ALA A 54 -16.97 19.21 -4.16
C ALA A 54 -16.16 17.92 -4.42
N PHE A 55 -15.34 17.87 -5.47
CA PHE A 55 -14.62 16.69 -5.92
C PHE A 55 -13.14 16.76 -5.55
N VAL A 56 -12.51 15.59 -5.55
CA VAL A 56 -11.05 15.41 -5.45
C VAL A 56 -10.53 15.09 -6.85
N ARG A 57 -9.59 15.87 -7.35
CA ARG A 57 -8.99 15.70 -8.68
C ARG A 57 -7.59 15.13 -8.57
N LEU A 58 -7.33 14.07 -9.31
CA LEU A 58 -6.01 13.50 -9.54
C LEU A 58 -5.46 14.02 -10.87
N ARG A 59 -4.27 14.60 -10.82
CA ARG A 59 -3.48 15.04 -11.97
C ARG A 59 -2.18 14.28 -12.05
N GLU A 60 -1.82 13.83 -13.23
CA GLU A 60 -0.55 13.16 -13.52
C GLU A 60 -0.03 13.66 -14.88
N ALA A 61 1.27 13.89 -14.99
CA ALA A 61 1.87 14.37 -16.23
C ALA A 61 1.63 13.36 -17.38
N GLY A 62 1.11 13.88 -18.52
CA GLY A 62 0.82 13.06 -19.69
C GLY A 62 -0.46 12.23 -19.63
N ALA A 63 -1.26 12.35 -18.55
CA ALA A 63 -2.56 11.70 -18.42
C ALA A 63 -3.69 12.72 -18.31
N GLN A 64 -4.91 12.29 -18.63
CA GLN A 64 -6.10 13.09 -18.40
C GLN A 64 -6.42 13.18 -16.91
N ASP A 65 -6.76 14.38 -16.42
CA ASP A 65 -7.24 14.60 -15.06
C ASP A 65 -8.44 13.70 -14.75
N ARG A 66 -8.50 13.15 -13.55
CA ARG A 66 -9.61 12.32 -13.07
C ARG A 66 -10.22 12.92 -11.82
N GLU A 67 -11.54 12.86 -11.72
CA GLU A 67 -12.29 13.34 -10.56
C GLU A 67 -12.91 12.19 -9.77
N PHE A 68 -12.93 12.35 -8.45
CA PHE A 68 -13.46 11.38 -7.49
C PHE A 68 -14.38 12.11 -6.52
N ALA A 69 -15.46 11.46 -6.10
CA ALA A 69 -16.39 12.06 -5.15
C ALA A 69 -15.72 12.32 -3.79
N THR A 70 -14.84 11.41 -3.36
CA THR A 70 -14.16 11.50 -2.07
C THR A 70 -12.68 11.11 -2.16
N ILE A 71 -11.92 11.51 -1.13
CA ILE A 71 -10.52 11.05 -0.98
C ILE A 71 -10.43 9.52 -0.77
N ALA A 72 -11.47 8.89 -0.25
CA ALA A 72 -11.54 7.45 -0.10
C ALA A 72 -11.66 6.74 -1.46
N ASP A 73 -12.48 7.29 -2.37
CA ASP A 73 -12.61 6.75 -3.74
C ASP A 73 -11.30 6.87 -4.50
N LEU A 74 -10.63 8.01 -4.38
CA LEU A 74 -9.29 8.21 -4.95
C LEU A 74 -8.29 7.19 -4.38
N ARG A 75 -8.25 7.01 -3.06
CA ARG A 75 -7.38 6.04 -2.41
C ARG A 75 -7.61 4.63 -2.95
N ASP A 76 -8.86 4.21 -3.07
CA ASP A 76 -9.21 2.87 -3.54
C ASP A 76 -8.86 2.68 -5.02
N HIS A 77 -9.02 3.72 -5.84
CA HIS A 77 -8.54 3.76 -7.22
C HIS A 77 -7.01 3.59 -7.30
N LEU A 78 -6.26 4.41 -6.57
CA LEU A 78 -4.80 4.33 -6.54
C LEU A 78 -4.31 2.99 -6.00
N HIS A 79 -4.97 2.45 -4.98
CA HIS A 79 -4.66 1.12 -4.45
C HIS A 79 -4.77 0.05 -5.52
N SER A 80 -5.88 0.04 -6.26
CA SER A 80 -6.12 -0.93 -7.35
C SER A 80 -5.11 -0.76 -8.48
N ARG A 81 -4.85 0.48 -8.88
CA ARG A 81 -3.86 0.80 -9.92
C ARG A 81 -2.46 0.32 -9.55
N PHE A 82 -1.97 0.69 -8.37
CA PHE A 82 -0.63 0.29 -7.91
C PHE A 82 -0.52 -1.22 -7.70
N PHE A 83 -1.62 -1.89 -7.37
CA PHE A 83 -1.66 -3.35 -7.32
C PHE A 83 -1.46 -3.96 -8.71
N VAL A 84 -2.24 -3.52 -9.72
CA VAL A 84 -2.12 -4.01 -11.10
C VAL A 84 -0.72 -3.76 -11.66
N GLU A 85 -0.17 -2.56 -11.46
CA GLU A 85 1.19 -2.22 -11.89
C GLU A 85 2.25 -3.09 -11.21
N SER A 86 2.04 -3.47 -9.96
CA SER A 86 2.94 -4.37 -9.24
C SER A 86 2.96 -5.78 -9.83
N LEU A 87 1.91 -6.18 -10.55
CA LEU A 87 1.83 -7.47 -11.24
C LEU A 87 2.61 -7.47 -12.57
N ALA A 88 2.89 -6.30 -13.14
CA ALA A 88 3.51 -6.13 -14.46
C ALA A 88 4.99 -6.57 -14.54
N GLY A 89 5.53 -7.30 -13.61
CA GLY A 89 6.91 -7.75 -13.61
C GLY A 89 7.08 -9.28 -13.65
N ASN A 90 6.03 -10.03 -13.96
CA ASN A 90 6.03 -11.51 -13.97
C ASN A 90 6.59 -12.11 -12.65
N ARG A 91 6.31 -11.45 -11.52
CA ARG A 91 6.74 -11.87 -10.19
C ARG A 91 5.64 -12.67 -9.51
N PRO A 92 5.96 -13.84 -8.95
CA PRO A 92 4.98 -14.59 -8.16
C PRO A 92 4.41 -13.73 -7.02
N LEU A 93 3.10 -13.62 -6.98
CA LEU A 93 2.35 -12.93 -5.93
C LEU A 93 1.68 -13.95 -5.03
N LEU A 94 1.89 -13.85 -3.74
CA LEU A 94 1.20 -14.64 -2.73
C LEU A 94 0.20 -13.78 -1.96
N HIS A 95 -0.97 -14.31 -1.75
CA HIS A 95 -1.90 -13.79 -0.76
C HIS A 95 -1.47 -14.25 0.64
N ALA A 96 -0.58 -13.48 1.25
CA ALA A 96 0.09 -13.85 2.50
C ALA A 96 0.28 -12.61 3.39
N ALA A 97 0.43 -12.86 4.69
CA ALA A 97 1.02 -11.88 5.57
C ALA A 97 2.52 -12.15 5.71
N CYS A 98 3.32 -11.11 5.78
CA CYS A 98 4.76 -11.17 6.00
C CYS A 98 5.11 -10.51 7.33
N LEU A 99 5.79 -11.26 8.18
CA LEU A 99 6.28 -10.78 9.47
C LEU A 99 7.79 -10.98 9.55
N ARG A 100 8.46 -10.15 10.37
CA ARG A 100 9.89 -10.25 10.59
C ARG A 100 10.23 -10.28 12.07
N ARG A 101 11.17 -11.16 12.44
CA ARG A 101 11.81 -11.17 13.77
C ARG A 101 13.25 -11.65 13.65
N HIS A 102 14.18 -10.99 14.34
CA HIS A 102 15.61 -11.33 14.34
C HIS A 102 16.20 -11.52 12.92
N GLY A 103 15.85 -10.62 11.98
CA GLY A 103 16.31 -10.68 10.59
C GLY A 103 15.66 -11.76 9.72
N ARG A 104 14.83 -12.64 10.29
CA ARG A 104 14.13 -13.70 9.56
C ARG A 104 12.69 -13.30 9.24
N ARG A 105 12.23 -13.65 8.04
CA ARG A 105 10.85 -13.44 7.59
C ARG A 105 10.03 -14.72 7.74
N VAL A 106 8.80 -14.56 8.15
CA VAL A 106 7.78 -15.61 8.23
C VAL A 106 6.62 -15.19 7.34
N LEU A 107 6.22 -16.08 6.43
CA LEU A 107 5.05 -15.89 5.58
C LEU A 107 3.89 -16.73 6.12
N LEU A 108 2.76 -16.08 6.39
CA LEU A 108 1.51 -16.73 6.72
C LEU A 108 0.68 -16.86 5.45
N VAL A 109 0.69 -18.04 4.85
CA VAL A 109 -0.02 -18.35 3.62
C VAL A 109 -1.30 -19.12 3.93
N GLY A 110 -2.38 -18.80 3.24
CA GLY A 110 -3.65 -19.51 3.41
C GLY A 110 -4.81 -18.80 2.71
N PRO A 111 -5.96 -19.45 2.58
CA PRO A 111 -7.12 -18.86 1.93
C PRO A 111 -7.65 -17.63 2.68
N LYS A 112 -8.56 -16.91 2.04
CA LYS A 112 -9.29 -15.81 2.70
C LYS A 112 -10.00 -16.37 3.94
N ASN A 113 -9.99 -15.60 5.02
CA ASN A 113 -10.57 -15.92 6.33
C ASN A 113 -9.89 -17.09 7.09
N ALA A 114 -8.72 -17.56 6.67
CA ALA A 114 -7.92 -18.55 7.41
C ALA A 114 -7.30 -18.02 8.72
N GLY A 115 -7.59 -16.77 9.12
CA GLY A 115 -7.07 -16.20 10.35
C GLY A 115 -5.67 -15.58 10.23
N LYS A 116 -5.14 -15.38 9.02
CA LYS A 116 -3.80 -14.81 8.81
C LYS A 116 -3.60 -13.49 9.57
N SER A 117 -4.50 -12.52 9.39
CA SER A 117 -4.41 -11.22 10.06
C SER A 117 -4.55 -11.33 11.57
N THR A 118 -5.39 -12.25 12.07
CA THR A 118 -5.52 -12.54 13.51
C THR A 118 -4.21 -13.07 14.08
N LEU A 119 -3.60 -14.05 13.38
CA LEU A 119 -2.30 -14.61 13.80
C LEU A 119 -1.18 -13.57 13.66
N SER A 120 -1.22 -12.72 12.63
CA SER A 120 -0.26 -11.62 12.49
C SER A 120 -0.28 -10.67 13.67
N LEU A 121 -1.47 -10.32 14.16
CA LEU A 121 -1.62 -9.46 15.35
C LEU A 121 -1.11 -10.15 16.63
N ALA A 122 -1.40 -11.44 16.81
CA ALA A 122 -0.88 -12.21 17.93
C ALA A 122 0.65 -12.29 17.91
N LEU A 123 1.23 -12.52 16.73
CA LEU A 123 2.69 -12.54 16.56
C LEU A 123 3.29 -11.14 16.76
N ALA A 124 2.60 -10.08 16.33
CA ALA A 124 3.05 -8.71 16.61
C ALA A 124 3.11 -8.41 18.10
N ALA A 125 2.12 -8.87 18.86
CA ALA A 125 2.15 -8.80 20.33
C ALA A 125 3.31 -9.61 20.94
N ALA A 126 3.78 -10.66 20.25
CA ALA A 126 4.95 -11.46 20.62
C ALA A 126 6.28 -10.88 20.10
N GLY A 127 6.29 -9.66 19.56
CA GLY A 127 7.50 -8.95 19.14
C GLY A 127 7.92 -9.17 17.69
N TYR A 128 7.02 -9.64 16.83
CA TYR A 128 7.24 -9.65 15.38
C TYR A 128 6.85 -8.30 14.76
N ALA A 129 7.65 -7.80 13.83
CA ALA A 129 7.27 -6.67 12.99
C ALA A 129 6.41 -7.16 11.82
N ILE A 130 5.24 -6.54 11.60
CA ILE A 130 4.41 -6.81 10.42
C ILE A 130 5.00 -5.99 9.27
N GLU A 131 5.51 -6.67 8.23
CA GLU A 131 6.03 -6.04 7.02
C GLU A 131 4.96 -5.88 5.94
N GLY A 132 3.90 -6.68 5.95
CA GLY A 132 2.77 -6.58 5.03
C GLY A 132 1.67 -7.59 5.32
N ASP A 133 0.46 -7.27 4.88
CA ASP A 133 -0.71 -8.13 4.96
C ASP A 133 -1.42 -8.12 3.60
N GLU A 134 -1.81 -9.25 3.07
CA GLU A 134 -2.46 -9.55 1.79
C GLU A 134 -1.55 -9.77 0.57
N ASN A 135 -0.54 -8.95 0.30
CA ASN A 135 0.24 -9.03 -0.94
C ASN A 135 1.73 -9.12 -0.67
N VAL A 136 2.30 -10.25 -1.04
CA VAL A 136 3.72 -10.53 -0.91
C VAL A 136 4.26 -10.99 -2.26
N PHE A 137 5.23 -10.27 -2.80
CA PHE A 137 5.93 -10.65 -4.02
C PHE A 137 7.16 -11.48 -3.69
N ILE A 138 7.38 -12.53 -4.45
CA ILE A 138 8.60 -13.34 -4.39
C ILE A 138 9.51 -12.94 -5.53
N THR A 139 10.78 -12.69 -5.23
CA THR A 139 11.81 -12.38 -6.21
C THR A 139 13.01 -13.28 -5.99
N MET A 140 13.93 -13.31 -6.96
CA MET A 140 15.20 -14.03 -6.80
C MET A 140 16.06 -13.47 -5.66
N ALA A 141 15.92 -12.19 -5.33
CA ALA A 141 16.61 -11.54 -4.23
C ALA A 141 15.89 -11.73 -2.87
N GLY A 142 14.70 -12.33 -2.85
CA GLY A 142 13.94 -12.58 -1.63
C GLY A 142 12.47 -12.18 -1.71
N VAL A 143 11.92 -11.85 -0.56
CA VAL A 143 10.50 -11.51 -0.39
C VAL A 143 10.33 -10.00 -0.30
N ILE A 144 9.43 -9.46 -1.10
CA ILE A 144 8.98 -8.08 -1.02
C ILE A 144 7.56 -8.10 -0.46
N ALA A 145 7.41 -7.74 0.80
CA ALA A 145 6.11 -7.51 1.39
C ALA A 145 5.63 -6.10 1.04
N ARG A 146 4.35 -5.97 0.71
CA ARG A 146 3.74 -4.65 0.58
C ARG A 146 3.21 -4.24 1.96
N PRO A 147 3.79 -3.23 2.61
CA PRO A 147 3.27 -2.76 3.88
C PRO A 147 1.83 -2.31 3.70
N ARG A 148 0.95 -2.89 4.50
CA ARG A 148 -0.45 -2.55 4.55
C ARG A 148 -0.91 -2.66 5.98
N ALA A 149 -1.69 -1.68 6.43
CA ALA A 149 -2.32 -1.76 7.74
C ALA A 149 -3.21 -3.02 7.82
N CYS A 150 -3.03 -3.80 8.88
CA CYS A 150 -3.88 -4.96 9.15
C CYS A 150 -5.33 -4.51 9.29
N ARG A 151 -6.21 -5.09 8.50
CA ARG A 151 -7.64 -4.84 8.59
C ARG A 151 -8.23 -5.69 9.71
N VAL A 152 -8.49 -5.07 10.85
CA VAL A 152 -9.24 -5.72 11.94
C VAL A 152 -10.72 -5.58 11.65
N MET A 153 -11.39 -6.68 11.31
CA MET A 153 -12.84 -6.71 11.30
C MET A 153 -13.32 -6.85 12.74
N ARG A 154 -13.90 -5.80 13.31
CA ARG A 154 -14.70 -5.96 14.53
C ARG A 154 -15.93 -6.75 14.14
N HIS A 155 -16.11 -7.94 14.68
CA HIS A 155 -17.43 -8.56 14.70
C HIS A 155 -18.31 -7.64 15.53
N GLY A 156 -19.23 -6.94 14.86
CA GLY A 156 -20.20 -6.12 15.54
C GLY A 156 -20.98 -6.99 16.51
N ALA A 157 -20.97 -6.62 17.78
CA ALA A 157 -21.97 -7.11 18.69
C ALA A 157 -23.32 -6.74 18.05
N ARG A 158 -24.10 -7.74 17.65
CA ARG A 158 -25.51 -7.57 17.37
C ARG A 158 -26.14 -7.27 18.72
N THR A 159 -26.46 -6.02 18.97
CA THR A 159 -27.46 -5.64 19.95
C THR A 159 -28.82 -5.81 19.31
#